data_4dd0e5f6f1bc27dd35ffb149b7c5b249
#
_entry.id   4dd0e5f6f1bc27dd35ffb149b7c5b249
#
_cell.length_a   1.000
_cell.length_b   1.000
_cell.length_c   1.000
_cell.angle_alpha   90.00
_cell.angle_beta   90.00
_cell.angle_gamma   90.00
#
_symmetry.space_group_name_H-M   'P 1'
#
loop_
_entity.id
_entity.type
_entity.pdbx_description
1 polymer ?
#
loop_
_entity_poly.entity_id
_entity_poly.type
_entity_poly.pdbx_seq_one_letter_code
_entity_poly.pdbx_strand_id
1 'polypeptide(L)'
;EVVVIFGKCSSFNGTFNMAHPEIELLSEHQKSLRSAMQAIYPSTETLANRGISNRIIIKMMQQLFLETQNLFSETLPDDLLDELKLISKKAALFNIHFPQSSEALAKAQFRLKFEELFFIQLQLITKNLIQKHKIKGHPFTSVGQHFNDFYQNHLPFELTNAQKRVIKEIR
;
A
#
# COMPACT_ATOMS: atom_id res chain seq x y z
N GLU A 1 -32.28 -20.27 18.54
CA GLU A 1 -30.83 -20.25 18.28
C GLU A 1 -30.38 -18.81 18.02
N VAL A 2 -29.21 -18.43 18.54
CA VAL A 2 -28.63 -17.11 18.32
C VAL A 2 -27.79 -17.18 17.06
N VAL A 3 -27.99 -16.19 16.16
CA VAL A 3 -27.29 -16.10 14.89
C VAL A 3 -26.52 -14.79 14.78
N VAL A 4 -25.43 -14.82 14.04
CA VAL A 4 -24.66 -13.64 13.62
C VAL A 4 -24.99 -13.36 12.16
N ILE A 5 -25.27 -12.10 11.86
CA ILE A 5 -25.71 -11.67 10.52
C ILE A 5 -24.69 -10.71 9.98
N PHE A 6 -24.17 -10.97 8.80
CA PHE A 6 -23.24 -10.08 8.08
C PHE A 6 -23.87 -9.62 6.77
N GLY A 7 -23.75 -8.33 6.49
CA GLY A 7 -24.24 -7.77 5.25
C GLY A 7 -24.17 -6.24 5.22
N LYS A 8 -24.45 -5.67 4.07
CA LYS A 8 -24.53 -4.23 3.91
C LYS A 8 -25.91 -3.74 4.40
N CYS A 9 -25.90 -2.94 5.46
CA CYS A 9 -27.11 -2.31 5.96
C CYS A 9 -27.49 -1.12 5.06
N SER A 10 -28.73 -1.06 4.62
CA SER A 10 -29.31 0.05 3.88
C SER A 10 -30.56 0.55 4.59
N SER A 11 -30.84 1.85 4.50
CA SER A 11 -32.06 2.45 5.03
C SER A 11 -32.98 2.81 3.88
N PHE A 12 -34.24 2.35 3.98
CA PHE A 12 -35.29 2.69 3.04
C PHE A 12 -36.58 3.02 3.82
N ASN A 13 -37.17 4.19 3.59
CA ASN A 13 -38.38 4.66 4.29
C ASN A 13 -38.30 4.56 5.83
N GLY A 14 -37.15 4.90 6.42
CA GLY A 14 -36.93 4.86 7.87
C GLY A 14 -36.75 3.47 8.49
N THR A 15 -36.80 2.41 7.69
CA THR A 15 -36.48 1.03 8.10
C THR A 15 -35.13 0.61 7.61
N PHE A 16 -34.39 -0.08 8.49
CA PHE A 16 -33.10 -0.68 8.11
C PHE A 16 -33.35 -2.07 7.54
N ASN A 17 -32.75 -2.34 6.40
CA ASN A 17 -32.76 -3.65 5.80
C ASN A 17 -31.34 -4.08 5.39
N MET A 18 -31.19 -5.38 5.22
CA MET A 18 -29.94 -5.98 4.79
C MET A 18 -30.26 -6.97 3.66
N ALA A 19 -29.86 -6.59 2.43
CA ALA A 19 -30.10 -7.43 1.27
C ALA A 19 -29.10 -8.60 1.23
N HIS A 20 -29.60 -9.82 1.07
CA HIS A 20 -28.80 -11.05 0.98
C HIS A 20 -27.77 -11.19 2.09
N PRO A 21 -28.15 -11.14 3.39
CA PRO A 21 -27.21 -11.26 4.48
C PRO A 21 -26.61 -12.67 4.54
N GLU A 22 -25.33 -12.77 4.92
CA GLU A 22 -24.77 -14.04 5.39
C GLU A 22 -25.23 -14.27 6.83
N ILE A 23 -25.80 -15.45 7.09
CA ILE A 23 -26.28 -15.84 8.41
C ILE A 23 -25.48 -17.03 8.89
N GLU A 24 -24.98 -16.97 10.12
CA GLU A 24 -24.18 -18.02 10.75
C GLU A 24 -24.63 -18.24 12.19
N LEU A 25 -24.60 -19.48 12.66
CA LEU A 25 -24.85 -19.79 14.07
C LEU A 25 -23.75 -19.17 14.95
N LEU A 26 -24.12 -18.57 16.08
CA LEU A 26 -23.17 -17.99 17.02
C LEU A 26 -22.12 -19.00 17.49
N SER A 27 -22.53 -20.26 17.67
CA SER A 27 -21.64 -21.36 18.08
C SER A 27 -20.58 -21.70 17.02
N GLU A 28 -20.91 -21.58 15.74
CA GLU A 28 -19.96 -21.74 14.63
C GLU A 28 -19.07 -20.53 14.49
N HIS A 29 -19.65 -19.34 14.67
CA HIS A 29 -18.91 -18.08 14.62
C HIS A 29 -17.82 -18.00 15.69
N GLN A 30 -18.12 -18.41 16.93
CA GLN A 30 -17.16 -18.43 18.04
C GLN A 30 -16.00 -19.42 17.83
N LYS A 31 -16.21 -20.49 17.08
CA LYS A 31 -15.18 -21.48 16.73
C LYS A 31 -14.28 -21.02 15.58
N SER A 32 -14.68 -20.00 14.84
CA SER A 32 -13.92 -19.46 13.72
C SER A 32 -13.07 -18.28 14.19
N LEU A 33 -11.93 -18.04 13.52
CA LEU A 33 -11.08 -16.84 13.74
C LEU A 33 -11.75 -15.53 13.28
N ARG A 34 -13.08 -15.54 13.16
CA ARG A 34 -13.84 -14.40 12.68
C ARG A 34 -13.96 -13.34 13.78
N SER A 35 -13.51 -12.15 13.48
CA SER A 35 -13.75 -10.98 14.31
C SER A 35 -15.02 -10.24 13.82
N ALA A 36 -15.48 -9.27 14.60
CA ALA A 36 -16.57 -8.37 14.20
C ALA A 36 -16.28 -7.63 12.86
N MET A 37 -15.00 -7.53 12.50
CA MET A 37 -14.54 -7.01 11.20
C MET A 37 -14.11 -8.17 10.33
N GLN A 38 -14.81 -8.38 9.21
CA GLN A 38 -14.54 -9.45 8.27
C GLN A 38 -14.04 -8.90 6.95
N ALA A 39 -12.96 -9.49 6.42
CA ALA A 39 -12.49 -9.16 5.09
C ALA A 39 -13.52 -9.54 4.02
N ILE A 40 -13.77 -8.63 3.09
CA ILE A 40 -14.61 -8.87 1.92
C ILE A 40 -13.69 -8.97 0.72
N TYR A 41 -13.65 -10.14 0.10
CA TYR A 41 -12.85 -10.39 -1.08
C TYR A 41 -13.66 -10.05 -2.34
N PRO A 42 -13.04 -9.40 -3.34
CA PRO A 42 -13.70 -9.19 -4.62
C PRO A 42 -14.06 -10.54 -5.25
N SER A 43 -15.30 -10.64 -5.75
CA SER A 43 -15.80 -11.82 -6.43
C SER A 43 -16.27 -11.46 -7.84
N THR A 44 -16.30 -12.44 -8.71
CA THR A 44 -16.86 -12.33 -10.06
C THR A 44 -18.11 -13.21 -10.15
N GLU A 45 -18.98 -12.91 -11.10
CA GLU A 45 -20.19 -13.73 -11.35
C GLU A 45 -19.82 -15.20 -11.61
N THR A 46 -18.73 -15.45 -12.32
CA THR A 46 -18.23 -16.81 -12.58
C THR A 46 -17.87 -17.56 -11.30
N LEU A 47 -17.24 -16.89 -10.33
CA LEU A 47 -16.90 -17.48 -9.03
C LEU A 47 -18.15 -17.75 -8.21
N ALA A 48 -19.09 -16.79 -8.19
CA ALA A 48 -20.36 -16.95 -7.49
C ALA A 48 -21.18 -18.12 -8.05
N ASN A 49 -21.26 -18.24 -9.39
CA ASN A 49 -21.95 -19.35 -10.04
C ASN A 49 -21.32 -20.73 -9.79
N ARG A 50 -20.01 -20.76 -9.49
CA ARG A 50 -19.30 -21.98 -9.07
C ARG A 50 -19.37 -22.22 -7.56
N GLY A 51 -20.16 -21.44 -6.84
CA GLY A 51 -20.36 -21.58 -5.40
C GLY A 51 -19.19 -21.07 -4.55
N ILE A 52 -18.22 -20.33 -5.14
CA ILE A 52 -17.09 -19.75 -4.40
C ILE A 52 -17.54 -18.44 -3.78
N SER A 53 -18.10 -18.53 -2.58
CA SER A 53 -18.53 -17.38 -1.78
C SER A 53 -17.36 -16.78 -0.99
N ASN A 54 -17.57 -15.56 -0.46
CA ASN A 54 -16.62 -14.90 0.46
C ASN A 54 -16.25 -15.82 1.64
N ARG A 55 -17.20 -16.60 2.16
CA ARG A 55 -17.00 -17.57 3.24
C ARG A 55 -15.98 -18.65 2.86
N ILE A 56 -16.04 -19.14 1.63
CA ILE A 56 -15.08 -20.15 1.14
C ILE A 56 -13.70 -19.56 1.04
N ILE A 57 -13.58 -18.33 0.50
CA ILE A 57 -12.28 -17.63 0.39
C ILE A 57 -11.68 -17.40 1.77
N ILE A 58 -12.46 -16.98 2.76
CA ILE A 58 -12.01 -16.83 4.15
C ILE A 58 -11.46 -18.14 4.70
N LYS A 59 -12.17 -19.26 4.51
CA LYS A 59 -11.70 -20.58 4.95
C LYS A 59 -10.38 -20.99 4.28
N MET A 60 -10.26 -20.75 2.98
CA MET A 60 -9.02 -20.98 2.24
C MET A 60 -7.86 -20.12 2.79
N MET A 61 -8.12 -18.85 3.08
CA MET A 61 -7.12 -17.96 3.69
C MET A 61 -6.72 -18.42 5.10
N GLN A 62 -7.67 -18.87 5.91
CA GLN A 62 -7.37 -19.45 7.23
C GLN A 62 -6.46 -20.67 7.12
N GLN A 63 -6.79 -21.60 6.22
CA GLN A 63 -5.98 -22.79 5.98
C GLN A 63 -4.58 -22.42 5.48
N LEU A 64 -4.49 -21.49 4.53
CA LEU A 64 -3.23 -20.98 4.02
C LEU A 64 -2.33 -20.45 5.15
N PHE A 65 -2.87 -19.61 6.04
CA PHE A 65 -2.09 -19.07 7.16
C PHE A 65 -1.65 -20.13 8.16
N LEU A 66 -2.46 -21.19 8.39
CA LEU A 66 -2.07 -22.33 9.23
C LEU A 66 -0.88 -23.09 8.63
N GLU A 67 -0.90 -23.32 7.33
CA GLU A 67 0.16 -24.07 6.63
C GLU A 67 1.44 -23.26 6.42
N THR A 68 1.31 -21.94 6.20
CA THR A 68 2.44 -21.08 5.83
C THR A 68 2.96 -20.21 6.97
N GLN A 69 2.50 -20.39 8.19
CA GLN A 69 2.84 -19.52 9.33
C GLN A 69 4.34 -19.28 9.56
N ASN A 70 5.19 -20.20 9.16
CA ASN A 70 6.64 -20.13 9.29
C ASN A 70 7.37 -19.73 8.00
N LEU A 71 6.65 -19.46 6.92
CA LEU A 71 7.23 -19.12 5.61
C LEU A 71 7.32 -17.61 5.36
N PHE A 72 6.68 -16.79 6.20
CA PHE A 72 6.72 -15.35 6.08
C PHE A 72 8.03 -14.79 6.64
N SER A 73 9.02 -14.57 5.78
CA SER A 73 10.25 -13.87 6.15
C SER A 73 10.03 -12.36 6.18
N GLU A 74 10.73 -11.68 7.09
CA GLU A 74 10.75 -10.22 7.13
C GLU A 74 11.52 -9.67 5.93
N THR A 75 11.09 -8.55 5.41
CA THR A 75 11.64 -7.91 4.21
C THR A 75 12.26 -6.55 4.49
N LEU A 76 11.95 -5.95 5.64
CA LEU A 76 12.55 -4.70 6.09
C LEU A 76 13.62 -4.98 7.15
N PRO A 77 14.69 -4.16 7.22
CA PRO A 77 15.68 -4.24 8.28
C PRO A 77 15.08 -3.99 9.68
N ASP A 78 15.63 -4.63 10.70
CA ASP A 78 15.13 -4.54 12.08
C ASP A 78 15.22 -3.12 12.63
N ASP A 79 16.30 -2.40 12.34
CA ASP A 79 16.47 -0.99 12.71
C ASP A 79 15.36 -0.09 12.17
N LEU A 80 14.92 -0.33 10.93
CA LEU A 80 13.81 0.42 10.32
C LEU A 80 12.46 0.06 10.97
N LEU A 81 12.26 -1.21 11.32
CA LEU A 81 11.05 -1.66 12.02
C LEU A 81 10.94 -0.98 13.40
N ASP A 82 12.04 -0.90 14.13
CA ASP A 82 12.10 -0.32 15.46
C ASP A 82 11.93 1.21 15.43
N GLU A 83 12.64 1.90 14.53
CA GLU A 83 12.56 3.35 14.37
C GLU A 83 11.13 3.82 14.05
N LEU A 84 10.47 3.14 13.11
CA LEU A 84 9.12 3.49 12.65
C LEU A 84 8.01 2.77 13.42
N LYS A 85 8.35 1.97 14.42
CA LYS A 85 7.42 1.16 15.23
C LYS A 85 6.46 0.33 14.35
N LEU A 86 7.02 -0.29 13.30
CA LEU A 86 6.27 -1.13 12.39
C LEU A 86 6.09 -2.53 12.97
N ILE A 87 4.92 -3.11 12.74
CA ILE A 87 4.68 -4.52 13.06
C ILE A 87 5.37 -5.42 12.04
N SER A 88 5.66 -6.66 12.41
CA SER A 88 6.28 -7.64 11.51
C SER A 88 5.41 -7.91 10.27
N LYS A 89 6.04 -8.33 9.17
CA LYS A 89 5.34 -8.69 7.94
C LYS A 89 4.29 -9.77 8.17
N LYS A 90 4.62 -10.80 8.94
CA LYS A 90 3.69 -11.88 9.32
C LYS A 90 2.46 -11.33 10.04
N ALA A 91 2.67 -10.46 11.05
CA ALA A 91 1.58 -9.85 11.79
C ALA A 91 0.72 -8.94 10.89
N ALA A 92 1.34 -8.18 9.97
CA ALA A 92 0.63 -7.34 9.03
C ALA A 92 -0.24 -8.14 8.06
N LEU A 93 0.31 -9.19 7.45
CA LEU A 93 -0.43 -10.06 6.55
C LEU A 93 -1.59 -10.76 7.27
N PHE A 94 -1.39 -11.20 8.50
CA PHE A 94 -2.47 -11.81 9.27
C PHE A 94 -3.59 -10.81 9.60
N ASN A 95 -3.23 -9.63 10.14
CA ASN A 95 -4.22 -8.66 10.58
C ASN A 95 -4.94 -7.93 9.44
N ILE A 96 -4.43 -7.94 8.20
CA ILE A 96 -5.19 -7.41 7.06
C ILE A 96 -6.36 -8.32 6.67
N HIS A 97 -6.24 -9.62 6.93
CA HIS A 97 -7.27 -10.61 6.63
C HIS A 97 -8.15 -10.96 7.84
N PHE A 98 -7.56 -10.99 9.04
CA PHE A 98 -8.21 -11.38 10.30
C PHE A 98 -7.92 -10.33 11.40
N PRO A 99 -8.39 -9.09 11.23
CA PRO A 99 -8.11 -8.03 12.18
C PRO A 99 -8.79 -8.30 13.53
N GLN A 100 -8.01 -8.24 14.60
CA GLN A 100 -8.53 -8.40 15.96
C GLN A 100 -9.15 -7.10 16.50
N SER A 101 -8.72 -5.96 15.96
CA SER A 101 -9.23 -4.63 16.29
C SER A 101 -9.02 -3.67 15.12
N SER A 102 -9.70 -2.51 15.15
CA SER A 102 -9.49 -1.44 14.17
C SER A 102 -8.07 -0.89 14.21
N GLU A 103 -7.45 -0.86 15.40
CA GLU A 103 -6.06 -0.45 15.55
C GLU A 103 -5.09 -1.45 14.90
N ALA A 104 -5.31 -2.76 15.11
CA ALA A 104 -4.50 -3.80 14.48
C ALA A 104 -4.60 -3.76 12.95
N LEU A 105 -5.81 -3.51 12.42
CA LEU A 105 -6.03 -3.31 11.00
C LEU A 105 -5.28 -2.08 10.46
N ALA A 106 -5.35 -0.95 11.17
CA ALA A 106 -4.66 0.28 10.77
C ALA A 106 -3.14 0.10 10.74
N LYS A 107 -2.56 -0.56 11.75
CA LYS A 107 -1.13 -0.90 11.79
C LYS A 107 -0.73 -1.83 10.64
N ALA A 108 -1.54 -2.82 10.32
CA ALA A 108 -1.32 -3.73 9.20
C ALA A 108 -1.34 -2.99 7.85
N GLN A 109 -2.35 -2.15 7.62
CA GLN A 109 -2.46 -1.34 6.42
C GLN A 109 -1.27 -0.37 6.27
N PHE A 110 -0.87 0.28 7.36
CA PHE A 110 0.27 1.19 7.35
C PHE A 110 1.56 0.45 6.98
N ARG A 111 1.82 -0.71 7.64
CA ARG A 111 3.00 -1.53 7.37
C ARG A 111 3.10 -1.98 5.91
N LEU A 112 2.00 -2.47 5.33
CA LEU A 112 2.00 -2.96 3.95
C LEU A 112 2.15 -1.82 2.93
N LYS A 113 1.47 -0.69 3.14
CA LYS A 113 1.62 0.51 2.30
C LYS A 113 3.03 1.09 2.37
N PHE A 114 3.60 1.14 3.58
CA PHE A 114 4.98 1.60 3.77
C PHE A 114 5.96 0.72 2.98
N GLU A 115 5.86 -0.60 3.12
CA GLU A 115 6.74 -1.54 2.41
C GLU A 115 6.66 -1.36 0.89
N GLU A 116 5.46 -1.27 0.33
CA GLU A 116 5.26 -1.07 -1.10
C GLU A 116 5.95 0.22 -1.59
N LEU A 117 5.68 1.34 -0.92
CA LEU A 117 6.27 2.63 -1.28
C LEU A 117 7.78 2.67 -1.06
N PHE A 118 8.28 2.03 -0.01
CA PHE A 118 9.70 1.93 0.28
C PHE A 118 10.45 1.22 -0.85
N PHE A 119 9.98 0.07 -1.31
CA PHE A 119 10.63 -0.65 -2.40
C PHE A 119 10.52 0.07 -3.74
N ILE A 120 9.41 0.77 -4.03
CA ILE A 120 9.28 1.62 -5.22
C ILE A 120 10.34 2.73 -5.17
N GLN A 121 10.49 3.43 -4.05
CA GLN A 121 11.49 4.48 -3.88
C GLN A 121 12.91 3.94 -4.00
N LEU A 122 13.20 2.81 -3.39
CA LEU A 122 14.51 2.15 -3.47
C LEU A 122 14.88 1.81 -4.92
N GLN A 123 13.93 1.29 -5.70
CA GLN A 123 14.14 1.01 -7.12
C GLN A 123 14.41 2.29 -7.93
N LEU A 124 13.67 3.36 -7.67
CA LEU A 124 13.86 4.65 -8.37
C LEU A 124 15.23 5.26 -8.05
N ILE A 125 15.62 5.26 -6.78
CA ILE A 125 16.94 5.77 -6.35
C ILE A 125 18.05 4.93 -6.99
N THR A 126 17.94 3.61 -6.94
CA THR A 126 18.92 2.69 -7.53
C THR A 126 19.05 2.93 -9.04
N LYS A 127 17.93 3.07 -9.75
CA LYS A 127 17.93 3.37 -11.19
C LYS A 127 18.61 4.71 -11.49
N ASN A 128 18.31 5.74 -10.70
CA ASN A 128 18.91 7.06 -10.86
C ASN A 128 20.42 7.04 -10.60
N LEU A 129 20.87 6.31 -9.56
CA LEU A 129 22.30 6.16 -9.27
C LEU A 129 23.02 5.44 -10.41
N ILE A 130 22.46 4.34 -10.91
CA ILE A 130 23.02 3.60 -12.05
C ILE A 130 23.12 4.51 -13.29
N GLN A 131 22.10 5.31 -13.59
CA GLN A 131 22.13 6.24 -14.69
C GLN A 131 23.20 7.32 -14.52
N LYS A 132 23.30 7.93 -13.34
CA LYS A 132 24.35 8.92 -13.04
C LYS A 132 25.75 8.36 -13.18
N HIS A 133 25.98 7.09 -12.86
CA HIS A 133 27.26 6.43 -13.04
C HIS A 133 27.57 6.06 -14.50
N LYS A 134 26.54 5.67 -15.27
CA LYS A 134 26.72 5.24 -16.67
C LYS A 134 26.74 6.38 -17.66
N ILE A 135 25.94 7.41 -17.43
CA ILE A 135 25.80 8.56 -18.36
C ILE A 135 26.53 9.72 -17.75
N LYS A 136 27.76 9.93 -18.20
CA LYS A 136 28.50 11.15 -17.90
C LYS A 136 27.99 12.25 -18.82
N GLY A 137 27.42 13.31 -18.26
CA GLY A 137 27.07 14.51 -19.01
C GLY A 137 28.31 15.17 -19.62
N HIS A 138 28.12 15.99 -20.64
CA HIS A 138 29.22 16.79 -21.18
C HIS A 138 29.55 17.89 -20.17
N PRO A 139 30.80 17.95 -19.63
CA PRO A 139 31.16 18.97 -18.67
C PRO A 139 31.41 20.30 -19.42
N PHE A 140 30.64 21.32 -19.11
CA PHE A 140 30.92 22.68 -19.53
C PHE A 140 31.96 23.29 -18.58
N THR A 141 33.23 23.16 -18.92
CA THR A 141 34.35 23.56 -18.05
C THR A 141 34.51 25.09 -17.93
N SER A 142 33.97 25.83 -18.87
CA SER A 142 34.04 27.29 -18.85
C SER A 142 32.75 27.92 -19.44
N VAL A 143 32.33 29.01 -18.86
CA VAL A 143 31.29 29.89 -19.46
C VAL A 143 31.95 30.75 -20.47
N GLY A 144 31.75 30.43 -21.76
CA GLY A 144 32.35 31.15 -22.86
C GLY A 144 31.68 32.51 -23.14
N GLN A 145 32.31 33.28 -24.04
CA GLN A 145 31.83 34.60 -24.45
C GLN A 145 30.41 34.52 -25.06
N HIS A 146 30.10 33.46 -25.81
CA HIS A 146 28.78 33.25 -26.41
C HIS A 146 27.65 33.16 -25.39
N PHE A 147 27.90 32.51 -24.26
CA PHE A 147 26.89 32.42 -23.17
C PHE A 147 26.64 33.82 -22.57
N ASN A 148 27.72 34.56 -22.28
CA ASN A 148 27.60 35.89 -21.69
C ASN A 148 26.94 36.87 -22.65
N ASP A 149 27.28 36.82 -23.94
CA ASP A 149 26.66 37.64 -24.97
C ASP A 149 25.17 37.33 -25.12
N PHE A 150 24.80 36.03 -25.18
CA PHE A 150 23.40 35.61 -25.21
C PHE A 150 22.63 36.13 -24.00
N TYR A 151 23.20 35.95 -22.81
CA TYR A 151 22.57 36.35 -21.55
C TYR A 151 22.36 37.86 -21.46
N GLN A 152 23.33 38.65 -21.91
CA GLN A 152 23.31 40.12 -21.81
C GLN A 152 22.52 40.80 -22.93
N ASN A 153 22.61 40.28 -24.14
CA ASN A 153 22.19 41.02 -25.33
C ASN A 153 21.04 40.36 -26.11
N HIS A 154 20.77 39.07 -25.89
CA HIS A 154 19.82 38.31 -26.73
C HIS A 154 18.65 37.74 -25.95
N LEU A 155 18.61 37.84 -24.63
CA LEU A 155 17.44 37.43 -23.84
C LEU A 155 16.34 38.50 -23.96
N PRO A 156 15.14 38.18 -24.47
CA PRO A 156 14.05 39.13 -24.65
C PRO A 156 13.32 39.49 -23.33
N PHE A 157 13.77 38.97 -22.18
CA PHE A 157 13.20 39.22 -20.85
C PHE A 157 14.29 39.13 -19.77
N GLU A 158 14.02 39.74 -18.63
CA GLU A 158 14.86 39.56 -17.43
C GLU A 158 14.55 38.28 -16.72
N LEU A 159 15.59 37.51 -16.35
CA LEU A 159 15.43 36.31 -15.55
C LEU A 159 14.99 36.63 -14.11
N THR A 160 14.04 35.93 -13.61
CA THR A 160 13.64 35.98 -12.20
C THR A 160 14.78 35.48 -11.29
N ASN A 161 14.74 35.86 -10.02
CA ASN A 161 15.73 35.38 -9.04
C ASN A 161 15.75 33.85 -8.90
N ALA A 162 14.60 33.19 -9.04
CA ALA A 162 14.51 31.75 -9.03
C ALA A 162 15.21 31.09 -10.23
N GLN A 163 15.01 31.62 -11.43
CA GLN A 163 15.70 31.18 -12.65
C GLN A 163 17.21 31.38 -12.56
N LYS A 164 17.67 32.54 -12.06
CA LYS A 164 19.09 32.81 -11.82
C LYS A 164 19.72 31.83 -10.85
N ARG A 165 18.99 31.44 -9.79
CA ARG A 165 19.43 30.42 -8.83
C ARG A 165 19.56 29.05 -9.49
N VAL A 166 18.51 28.59 -10.20
CA VAL A 166 18.50 27.27 -10.88
C VAL A 166 19.63 27.14 -11.90
N ILE A 167 19.91 28.20 -12.69
CA ILE A 167 21.03 28.21 -13.66
C ILE A 167 22.38 28.00 -12.95
N LYS A 168 22.55 28.56 -11.74
CA LYS A 168 23.76 28.31 -10.94
C LYS A 168 23.85 26.90 -10.38
N GLU A 169 22.71 26.31 -10.01
CA GLU A 169 22.63 24.94 -9.46
C GLU A 169 22.85 23.85 -10.53
N ILE A 170 22.46 24.13 -11.80
CA ILE A 170 22.67 23.20 -12.93
C ILE A 170 24.13 23.16 -13.37
N ARG A 171 24.90 24.21 -13.11
CA ARG A 171 26.32 24.35 -13.48
C ARG A 171 27.24 23.57 -12.55
#